data_46dc3aad15d10504d98ddf62449c28f4
#
_entry.id   46dc3aad15d10504d98ddf62449c28f4
#
_cell.length_a   1.000
_cell.length_b   1.000
_cell.length_c   1.000
_cell.angle_alpha   90.00
_cell.angle_beta   90.00
_cell.angle_gamma   90.00
#
_symmetry.space_group_name_H-M   'P 1'
#
loop_
_entity.id
_entity.type
_entity.pdbx_description
1 polymer ?
#
loop_
_entity_poly.entity_id
_entity_poly.type
_entity_poly.pdbx_seq_one_letter_code
_entity_poly.pdbx_strand_id
1 'polypeptide(L)'
;MKKIKILSLLLAMAMLVCAFTACGGGGDNTGAGGDGEKQKITLTVWGSQEDQEMLKEMCAAYAAANPDKEYKFLFGVQGEGDAADKVLNDVTSGPDVFSFASDQINKLLAGGALARIGGEAETAVKNNNSATSVDAATVTMNGEDQLYAYPCTEDNTLFLYYDKSVIGTDKVDTLDELLDAAHAAGRKVHFKLNDDGWYLSSFFFAYPELGYDVTYDESMKETGVDINYNNAQGLAVMKALVKYVNHPALVIQTDDSKLIAGFTPTAEGTVEAAAGVSGTWNAQAIEDLLGSNMGVAKLPTVEIDGEQKQLTTYMGCKLIGVNGYSQNKGEAHKLAQWLTNEANQMKRFETRGFGPSNKTVAASDAVANDPVISAVMDQAQFSRAQKSVPGNYWTPMGALITPFIERKEAGTLDNYTDAELQELLDALVSQIAK
;
A
#
# COMPACT_ATOMS: atom_id res chain seq x y z
N MET A 1 26.91 -16.38 -21.09
CA MET A 1 26.03 -16.97 -22.11
C MET A 1 25.73 -18.41 -21.74
N LYS A 2 24.69 -18.70 -20.98
CA LYS A 2 24.11 -20.03 -20.82
C LYS A 2 22.62 -19.90 -20.96
N LYS A 3 22.07 -20.45 -22.03
CA LYS A 3 20.64 -20.48 -22.33
C LYS A 3 19.99 -21.49 -21.39
N ILE A 4 19.11 -21.06 -20.49
CA ILE A 4 18.23 -21.91 -19.72
C ILE A 4 16.98 -22.14 -20.57
N LYS A 5 16.75 -23.39 -20.92
CA LYS A 5 15.55 -23.83 -21.63
C LYS A 5 14.40 -23.97 -20.61
N ILE A 6 13.39 -23.10 -20.73
CA ILE A 6 12.14 -23.24 -19.99
C ILE A 6 11.37 -24.39 -20.63
N LEU A 7 11.16 -25.44 -19.86
CA LEU A 7 10.36 -26.59 -20.23
C LEU A 7 8.90 -26.32 -19.79
N SER A 8 8.05 -26.00 -20.77
CA SER A 8 6.61 -25.81 -20.55
C SER A 8 5.95 -27.15 -20.22
N LEU A 9 5.46 -27.29 -19.00
CA LEU A 9 4.66 -28.43 -18.58
C LEU A 9 3.19 -28.14 -18.87
N LEU A 10 2.66 -28.71 -19.93
CA LEU A 10 1.21 -28.73 -20.24
C LEU A 10 0.53 -29.76 -19.31
N LEU A 11 -0.18 -29.27 -18.31
CA LEU A 11 -1.06 -30.12 -17.49
C LEU A 11 -2.44 -30.17 -18.14
N ALA A 12 -2.76 -31.30 -18.78
CA ALA A 12 -4.07 -31.58 -19.35
C ALA A 12 -5.06 -31.92 -18.21
N MET A 13 -6.05 -31.05 -17.97
CA MET A 13 -7.15 -31.32 -17.05
C MET A 13 -8.22 -32.12 -17.79
N ALA A 14 -8.38 -33.38 -17.41
CA ALA A 14 -9.43 -34.26 -17.94
C ALA A 14 -10.80 -33.84 -17.39
N MET A 15 -11.72 -33.43 -18.28
CA MET A 15 -13.13 -33.20 -17.95
C MET A 15 -13.83 -34.54 -17.75
N LEU A 16 -14.42 -34.76 -16.60
CA LEU A 16 -15.36 -35.84 -16.33
C LEU A 16 -16.76 -35.39 -16.75
N VAL A 17 -17.25 -35.89 -17.88
CA VAL A 17 -18.63 -35.69 -18.32
C VAL A 17 -19.48 -36.80 -17.70
N CYS A 18 -20.35 -36.46 -16.74
CA CYS A 18 -21.42 -37.34 -16.28
C CYS A 18 -22.64 -37.10 -17.15
N ALA A 19 -22.90 -38.03 -18.07
CA ALA A 19 -24.17 -38.07 -18.82
C ALA A 19 -25.27 -38.69 -17.95
N PHE A 20 -26.33 -37.93 -17.68
CA PHE A 20 -27.62 -38.48 -17.22
C PHE A 20 -28.55 -38.59 -18.41
N THR A 21 -28.81 -39.81 -18.81
CA THR A 21 -29.90 -40.16 -19.74
C THR A 21 -31.18 -40.33 -18.95
N ALA A 22 -32.18 -39.49 -19.25
CA ALA A 22 -33.58 -39.81 -18.91
C ALA A 22 -34.41 -39.75 -20.17
N CYS A 23 -34.97 -40.87 -20.56
CA CYS A 23 -35.95 -41.04 -21.64
C CYS A 23 -37.34 -40.49 -21.28
N GLY A 24 -38.02 -39.88 -22.25
CA GLY A 24 -39.47 -39.73 -22.20
C GLY A 24 -40.08 -38.71 -23.16
N GLY A 25 -40.56 -39.14 -24.34
CA GLY A 25 -41.78 -38.65 -24.97
C GLY A 25 -41.74 -37.48 -25.95
N GLY A 26 -41.79 -37.78 -27.20
CA GLY A 26 -42.22 -37.19 -28.44
C GLY A 26 -42.80 -35.75 -28.52
N GLY A 27 -42.30 -35.03 -29.52
CA GLY A 27 -42.87 -33.79 -30.01
C GLY A 27 -41.87 -33.11 -30.95
N ASP A 28 -42.03 -33.33 -32.25
CA ASP A 28 -41.34 -32.61 -33.30
C ASP A 28 -41.54 -31.09 -33.15
N ASN A 29 -40.46 -30.38 -32.94
CA ASN A 29 -40.38 -28.98 -33.32
C ASN A 29 -38.94 -28.66 -33.70
N THR A 30 -38.71 -28.57 -35.01
CA THR A 30 -37.49 -28.00 -35.60
C THR A 30 -37.42 -26.53 -35.28
N GLY A 31 -36.85 -26.21 -34.07
CA GLY A 31 -36.48 -24.88 -33.69
C GLY A 31 -35.00 -24.67 -34.00
N ALA A 32 -34.71 -23.87 -35.02
CA ALA A 32 -33.37 -23.39 -35.32
C ALA A 32 -32.71 -22.85 -34.04
N GLY A 33 -31.51 -23.36 -33.73
CA GLY A 33 -30.65 -22.79 -32.69
C GLY A 33 -30.35 -21.33 -33.05
N GLY A 34 -31.08 -20.43 -32.42
CA GLY A 34 -30.71 -19.02 -32.47
C GLY A 34 -29.39 -18.86 -31.74
N ASP A 35 -28.35 -18.43 -32.44
CA ASP A 35 -27.20 -17.76 -31.83
C ASP A 35 -27.75 -16.53 -31.08
N GLY A 36 -28.10 -16.72 -29.80
CA GLY A 36 -28.53 -15.63 -28.95
C GLY A 36 -27.39 -14.62 -28.86
N GLU A 37 -27.63 -13.40 -29.26
CA GLU A 37 -26.65 -12.32 -29.17
C GLU A 37 -26.16 -12.27 -27.70
N LYS A 38 -24.83 -12.43 -27.51
CA LYS A 38 -24.23 -12.41 -26.18
C LYS A 38 -24.50 -11.06 -25.50
N GLN A 39 -24.79 -11.10 -24.23
CA GLN A 39 -24.92 -9.87 -23.44
C GLN A 39 -23.63 -9.08 -23.50
N LYS A 40 -23.69 -7.84 -23.97
CA LYS A 40 -22.53 -6.91 -24.03
C LYS A 40 -22.41 -6.15 -22.72
N ILE A 41 -21.25 -6.25 -22.11
CA ILE A 41 -20.93 -5.62 -20.80
C ILE A 41 -19.70 -4.74 -20.97
N THR A 42 -19.85 -3.47 -20.66
CA THR A 42 -18.71 -2.54 -20.58
C THR A 42 -18.41 -2.28 -19.12
N LEU A 43 -17.13 -2.46 -18.71
CA LEU A 43 -16.65 -2.14 -17.37
C LEU A 43 -15.44 -1.21 -17.46
N THR A 44 -15.47 -0.14 -16.70
CA THR A 44 -14.33 0.79 -16.53
C THR A 44 -13.53 0.38 -15.30
N VAL A 45 -12.22 0.14 -15.47
CA VAL A 45 -11.30 -0.33 -14.43
C VAL A 45 -10.19 0.69 -14.24
N TRP A 46 -10.01 1.19 -13.02
CA TRP A 46 -8.90 2.08 -12.68
C TRP A 46 -7.87 1.39 -11.80
N GLY A 47 -6.59 1.65 -12.10
CA GLY A 47 -5.44 1.21 -11.32
C GLY A 47 -4.21 2.06 -11.64
N SER A 48 -3.13 1.86 -10.90
CA SER A 48 -1.89 2.61 -11.09
C SER A 48 -1.31 2.46 -12.49
N GLN A 49 -0.44 3.38 -12.90
CA GLN A 49 0.22 3.34 -14.22
C GLN A 49 1.01 2.04 -14.40
N GLU A 50 1.70 1.62 -13.35
CA GLU A 50 2.56 0.44 -13.35
C GLU A 50 1.79 -0.87 -13.43
N ASP A 51 0.52 -0.86 -13.01
CA ASP A 51 -0.35 -2.05 -13.01
C ASP A 51 -1.13 -2.23 -14.32
N GLN A 52 -1.08 -1.27 -15.25
CA GLN A 52 -1.97 -1.26 -16.43
C GLN A 52 -1.83 -2.50 -17.31
N GLU A 53 -0.62 -2.98 -17.57
CA GLU A 53 -0.40 -4.18 -18.41
C GLU A 53 -0.95 -5.43 -17.71
N MET A 54 -0.63 -5.61 -16.43
CA MET A 54 -1.13 -6.72 -15.62
C MET A 54 -2.66 -6.72 -15.52
N LEU A 55 -3.28 -5.56 -15.30
CA LEU A 55 -4.74 -5.43 -15.25
C LEU A 55 -5.41 -5.79 -16.58
N LYS A 56 -4.84 -5.38 -17.72
CA LYS A 56 -5.34 -5.77 -19.05
C LYS A 56 -5.31 -7.28 -19.24
N GLU A 57 -4.19 -7.93 -18.85
CA GLU A 57 -4.07 -9.39 -18.93
C GLU A 57 -5.08 -10.12 -18.03
N MET A 58 -5.24 -9.66 -16.77
CA MET A 58 -6.21 -10.23 -15.84
C MET A 58 -7.66 -10.06 -16.33
N CYS A 59 -8.01 -8.90 -16.90
CA CYS A 59 -9.33 -8.65 -17.47
C CYS A 59 -9.58 -9.48 -18.75
N ALA A 60 -8.56 -9.64 -19.61
CA ALA A 60 -8.67 -10.51 -20.78
C ALA A 60 -8.88 -11.98 -20.39
N ALA A 61 -8.16 -12.45 -19.36
CA ALA A 61 -8.36 -13.80 -18.80
C ALA A 61 -9.75 -13.97 -18.18
N TYR A 62 -10.28 -12.92 -17.51
CA TYR A 62 -11.67 -12.93 -17.02
C TYR A 62 -12.68 -13.08 -18.15
N ALA A 63 -12.54 -12.33 -19.23
CA ALA A 63 -13.41 -12.44 -20.39
C ALA A 63 -13.35 -13.84 -21.04
N ALA A 64 -12.15 -14.41 -21.16
CA ALA A 64 -11.95 -15.76 -21.69
C ALA A 64 -12.59 -16.84 -20.80
N ALA A 65 -12.61 -16.66 -19.48
CA ALA A 65 -13.25 -17.56 -18.52
C ALA A 65 -14.79 -17.44 -18.49
N ASN A 66 -15.35 -16.36 -19.07
CA ASN A 66 -16.79 -16.10 -19.11
C ASN A 66 -17.30 -15.92 -20.56
N PRO A 67 -17.19 -16.94 -21.40
CA PRO A 67 -17.46 -16.85 -22.87
C PRO A 67 -18.93 -16.68 -23.24
N ASP A 68 -19.85 -16.79 -22.31
CA ASP A 68 -21.29 -16.55 -22.45
C ASP A 68 -21.65 -15.07 -22.63
N LYS A 69 -20.71 -14.16 -22.31
CA LYS A 69 -20.85 -12.72 -22.43
C LYS A 69 -19.78 -12.10 -23.31
N GLU A 70 -20.02 -10.90 -23.79
CA GLU A 70 -19.07 -10.09 -24.54
C GLU A 70 -18.62 -8.92 -23.66
N TYR A 71 -17.36 -8.94 -23.18
CA TYR A 71 -16.80 -7.90 -22.33
C TYR A 71 -16.01 -6.87 -23.12
N LYS A 72 -16.22 -5.60 -22.77
CA LYS A 72 -15.36 -4.48 -23.16
C LYS A 72 -14.83 -3.81 -21.89
N PHE A 73 -13.51 -3.75 -21.74
CA PHE A 73 -12.88 -3.06 -20.64
C PHE A 73 -12.34 -1.69 -21.09
N LEU A 74 -12.61 -0.67 -20.28
CA LEU A 74 -12.03 0.66 -20.41
C LEU A 74 -11.09 0.85 -19.24
N PHE A 75 -9.83 1.23 -19.51
CA PHE A 75 -8.82 1.37 -18.47
C PHE A 75 -8.53 2.83 -18.19
N GLY A 76 -8.47 3.20 -16.91
CA GLY A 76 -8.04 4.51 -16.43
C GLY A 76 -6.82 4.38 -15.54
N VAL A 77 -5.91 5.34 -15.66
CA VAL A 77 -4.71 5.43 -14.83
C VAL A 77 -5.04 6.29 -13.62
N GLN A 78 -4.97 5.66 -12.44
CA GLN A 78 -5.15 6.36 -11.17
C GLN A 78 -4.41 5.59 -10.07
N GLY A 79 -3.49 6.27 -9.37
CA GLY A 79 -2.80 5.72 -8.21
C GLY A 79 -3.74 5.55 -7.01
N GLU A 80 -3.45 4.57 -6.17
CA GLU A 80 -4.31 4.22 -5.03
C GLU A 80 -4.41 5.36 -4.00
N GLY A 81 -3.35 6.14 -3.82
CA GLY A 81 -3.32 7.27 -2.88
C GLY A 81 -4.31 8.40 -3.21
N ASP A 82 -4.60 8.61 -4.49
CA ASP A 82 -5.47 9.69 -4.97
C ASP A 82 -6.87 9.20 -5.42
N ALA A 83 -7.10 7.88 -5.39
CA ALA A 83 -8.26 7.26 -6.01
C ALA A 83 -9.57 7.81 -5.45
N ALA A 84 -9.68 7.99 -4.12
CA ALA A 84 -10.90 8.51 -3.51
C ALA A 84 -11.25 9.91 -4.03
N ASP A 85 -10.30 10.83 -4.07
CA ASP A 85 -10.53 12.20 -4.55
C ASP A 85 -11.00 12.21 -6.01
N LYS A 86 -10.39 11.37 -6.85
CA LYS A 86 -10.76 11.30 -8.26
C LYS A 86 -12.13 10.68 -8.48
N VAL A 87 -12.47 9.61 -7.76
CA VAL A 87 -13.79 8.97 -7.82
C VAL A 87 -14.86 9.93 -7.31
N LEU A 88 -14.60 10.63 -6.20
CA LEU A 88 -15.56 11.54 -5.55
C LEU A 88 -15.80 12.85 -6.33
N ASN A 89 -14.93 13.20 -7.28
CA ASN A 89 -15.18 14.34 -8.17
C ASN A 89 -16.43 14.13 -9.02
N ASP A 90 -16.71 12.90 -9.46
CA ASP A 90 -17.96 12.49 -10.12
C ASP A 90 -18.16 10.98 -9.97
N VAL A 91 -18.82 10.56 -8.92
CA VAL A 91 -19.08 9.15 -8.61
C VAL A 91 -19.95 8.46 -9.66
N THR A 92 -20.79 9.21 -10.38
CA THR A 92 -21.74 8.67 -11.35
C THR A 92 -21.10 8.34 -12.69
N SER A 93 -20.05 9.08 -13.05
CA SER A 93 -19.23 8.87 -14.26
C SER A 93 -17.89 8.17 -13.94
N GLY A 94 -17.68 7.80 -12.69
CA GLY A 94 -16.47 7.13 -12.20
C GLY A 94 -16.33 5.70 -12.75
N PRO A 95 -15.25 5.01 -12.38
CA PRO A 95 -15.00 3.61 -12.75
C PRO A 95 -16.02 2.67 -12.14
N ASP A 96 -16.23 1.50 -12.76
CA ASP A 96 -17.02 0.41 -12.17
C ASP A 96 -16.23 -0.32 -11.09
N VAL A 97 -14.92 -0.49 -11.32
CA VAL A 97 -13.97 -1.18 -10.42
C VAL A 97 -12.70 -0.32 -10.31
N PHE A 98 -12.19 -0.13 -9.10
CA PHE A 98 -11.00 0.69 -8.88
C PHE A 98 -10.20 0.24 -7.66
N SER A 99 -8.87 0.40 -7.73
CA SER A 99 -7.98 0.19 -6.59
C SER A 99 -7.83 1.49 -5.78
N PHE A 100 -7.69 1.34 -4.46
CA PHE A 100 -7.49 2.46 -3.53
C PHE A 100 -6.76 2.00 -2.27
N ALA A 101 -6.13 2.95 -1.54
CA ALA A 101 -5.49 2.68 -0.26
C ALA A 101 -6.54 2.60 0.87
N SER A 102 -6.32 1.70 1.82
CA SER A 102 -7.31 1.35 2.85
C SER A 102 -7.77 2.51 3.74
N ASP A 103 -6.94 3.52 3.96
CA ASP A 103 -7.31 4.74 4.71
C ASP A 103 -8.43 5.57 4.05
N GLN A 104 -8.67 5.37 2.76
CA GLN A 104 -9.67 6.11 1.99
C GLN A 104 -11.09 5.52 2.09
N ILE A 105 -11.25 4.35 2.72
CA ILE A 105 -12.52 3.62 2.71
C ILE A 105 -13.68 4.43 3.32
N ASN A 106 -13.45 5.13 4.42
CA ASN A 106 -14.47 5.94 5.09
C ASN A 106 -14.88 7.14 4.24
N LYS A 107 -13.92 7.80 3.60
CA LYS A 107 -14.16 8.92 2.68
C LYS A 107 -14.99 8.50 1.46
N LEU A 108 -14.66 7.34 0.88
CA LEU A 108 -15.41 6.76 -0.24
C LEU A 108 -16.84 6.38 0.16
N LEU A 109 -17.02 5.83 1.38
CA LEU A 109 -18.35 5.52 1.91
C LEU A 109 -19.19 6.76 2.18
N ALA A 110 -18.61 7.80 2.79
CA ALA A 110 -19.29 9.08 3.01
C ALA A 110 -19.80 9.70 1.69
N GLY A 111 -19.08 9.49 0.58
CA GLY A 111 -19.47 9.89 -0.77
C GLY A 111 -20.38 8.91 -1.49
N GLY A 112 -20.77 7.78 -0.88
CA GLY A 112 -21.59 6.75 -1.51
C GLY A 112 -20.89 5.98 -2.65
N ALA A 113 -19.57 6.06 -2.73
CA ALA A 113 -18.79 5.54 -3.85
C ALA A 113 -18.56 4.03 -3.82
N LEU A 114 -18.84 3.35 -2.69
CA LEU A 114 -18.61 1.90 -2.55
C LEU A 114 -19.91 1.11 -2.46
N ALA A 115 -19.98 0.03 -3.21
CA ALA A 115 -21.04 -0.96 -3.09
C ALA A 115 -20.67 -1.99 -2.02
N ARG A 116 -21.64 -2.34 -1.15
CA ARG A 116 -21.48 -3.39 -0.14
C ARG A 116 -21.27 -4.76 -0.78
N ILE A 117 -20.37 -5.54 -0.20
CA ILE A 117 -20.14 -6.94 -0.54
C ILE A 117 -20.95 -7.81 0.45
N GLY A 118 -21.69 -8.78 -0.03
CA GLY A 118 -22.49 -9.67 0.81
C GLY A 118 -22.55 -11.11 0.30
N GLY A 119 -23.21 -11.98 1.06
CA GLY A 119 -23.46 -13.36 0.67
C GLY A 119 -22.19 -14.20 0.50
N GLU A 120 -22.15 -14.99 -0.57
CA GLU A 120 -21.02 -15.89 -0.86
C GLU A 120 -19.70 -15.14 -1.10
N ALA A 121 -19.76 -13.95 -1.72
CA ALA A 121 -18.57 -13.14 -1.98
C ALA A 121 -17.93 -12.64 -0.67
N GLU A 122 -18.74 -12.17 0.29
CA GLU A 122 -18.28 -11.77 1.61
C GLU A 122 -17.63 -12.96 2.36
N THR A 123 -18.30 -14.12 2.33
CA THR A 123 -17.79 -15.35 2.94
C THR A 123 -16.43 -15.74 2.33
N ALA A 124 -16.31 -15.69 1.02
CA ALA A 124 -15.07 -16.03 0.32
C ALA A 124 -13.93 -15.05 0.68
N VAL A 125 -14.20 -13.74 0.73
CA VAL A 125 -13.20 -12.75 1.15
C VAL A 125 -12.70 -13.02 2.56
N LYS A 126 -13.60 -13.23 3.53
CA LYS A 126 -13.26 -13.48 4.94
C LYS A 126 -12.47 -14.78 5.13
N ASN A 127 -12.77 -15.81 4.35
CA ASN A 127 -12.10 -17.10 4.46
C ASN A 127 -10.70 -17.10 3.82
N ASN A 128 -10.53 -16.41 2.70
CA ASN A 128 -9.33 -16.52 1.88
C ASN A 128 -8.24 -15.49 2.22
N ASN A 129 -8.60 -14.38 2.86
CA ASN A 129 -7.64 -13.31 3.16
C ASN A 129 -7.27 -13.24 4.65
N SER A 130 -6.20 -12.56 4.98
CA SER A 130 -5.77 -12.31 6.35
C SER A 130 -6.82 -11.54 7.14
N ALA A 131 -6.80 -11.67 8.46
CA ALA A 131 -7.71 -10.92 9.32
C ALA A 131 -7.49 -9.40 9.21
N THR A 132 -6.24 -8.95 9.09
CA THR A 132 -5.86 -7.54 8.97
C THR A 132 -6.42 -6.92 7.68
N SER A 133 -6.25 -7.59 6.55
CA SER A 133 -6.74 -7.08 5.26
C SER A 133 -8.27 -7.13 5.16
N VAL A 134 -8.91 -8.09 5.80
CA VAL A 134 -10.37 -8.14 5.92
C VAL A 134 -10.87 -7.00 6.81
N ASP A 135 -10.21 -6.73 7.94
CA ASP A 135 -10.55 -5.56 8.79
C ASP A 135 -10.39 -4.25 8.02
N ALA A 136 -9.30 -4.09 7.26
CA ALA A 136 -9.07 -2.91 6.43
C ALA A 136 -10.17 -2.65 5.38
N ALA A 137 -10.84 -3.72 4.92
CA ALA A 137 -11.95 -3.67 3.95
C ALA A 137 -13.35 -3.62 4.60
N THR A 138 -13.41 -3.69 5.94
CA THR A 138 -14.65 -3.74 6.72
C THR A 138 -14.88 -2.42 7.45
N VAL A 139 -16.11 -1.94 7.46
CA VAL A 139 -16.52 -0.74 8.20
C VAL A 139 -17.74 -1.05 9.04
N THR A 140 -17.71 -0.61 10.29
CA THR A 140 -18.86 -0.74 11.21
C THR A 140 -19.86 0.38 10.91
N MET A 141 -21.04 0.01 10.42
CA MET A 141 -22.15 0.94 10.16
C MET A 141 -23.39 0.48 10.92
N ASN A 142 -24.00 1.40 11.68
CA ASN A 142 -25.18 1.09 12.52
C ASN A 142 -24.95 -0.09 13.48
N GLY A 143 -23.73 -0.26 13.98
CA GLY A 143 -23.36 -1.34 14.89
C GLY A 143 -23.13 -2.71 14.23
N GLU A 144 -23.12 -2.78 12.91
CA GLU A 144 -22.86 -4.01 12.15
C GLU A 144 -21.59 -3.83 11.28
N ASP A 145 -20.71 -4.83 11.32
CA ASP A 145 -19.53 -4.89 10.46
C ASP A 145 -19.92 -5.29 9.03
N GLN A 146 -19.64 -4.43 8.09
CA GLN A 146 -20.00 -4.58 6.68
C GLN A 146 -18.76 -4.49 5.80
N LEU A 147 -18.64 -5.43 4.85
CA LEU A 147 -17.52 -5.49 3.92
C LEU A 147 -17.79 -4.61 2.68
N TYR A 148 -16.85 -3.75 2.29
CA TYR A 148 -17.00 -2.80 1.18
C TYR A 148 -15.92 -2.87 0.10
N ALA A 149 -14.87 -3.66 0.33
CA ALA A 149 -13.81 -3.83 -0.66
C ALA A 149 -13.23 -5.23 -0.65
N TYR A 150 -12.56 -5.58 -1.74
CA TYR A 150 -11.85 -6.84 -1.91
C TYR A 150 -10.36 -6.60 -1.59
N PRO A 151 -9.78 -7.26 -0.57
CA PRO A 151 -8.37 -7.16 -0.28
C PRO A 151 -7.50 -7.61 -1.46
N CYS A 152 -6.49 -6.81 -1.80
CA CYS A 152 -5.63 -7.04 -2.94
C CYS A 152 -4.19 -7.31 -2.52
N THR A 153 -3.68 -6.49 -1.60
CA THR A 153 -2.34 -6.66 -0.99
C THR A 153 -2.40 -6.33 0.50
N GLU A 154 -1.35 -6.76 1.23
CA GLU A 154 -1.13 -6.43 2.64
C GLU A 154 0.37 -6.13 2.86
N ASP A 155 0.89 -5.13 2.17
CA ASP A 155 2.32 -4.83 2.12
C ASP A 155 2.62 -3.32 2.09
N ASN A 156 1.60 -2.48 2.24
CA ASN A 156 1.77 -1.04 2.16
C ASN A 156 2.36 -0.48 3.45
N THR A 157 3.66 -0.70 3.64
CA THR A 157 4.45 -0.23 4.78
C THR A 157 5.84 0.21 4.33
N LEU A 158 6.57 0.85 5.24
CA LEU A 158 7.96 1.26 5.05
C LEU A 158 8.90 0.25 5.68
N PHE A 159 10.04 0.02 5.03
CA PHE A 159 11.17 -0.71 5.58
C PHE A 159 12.47 -0.18 5.00
N LEU A 160 13.61 -0.71 5.45
CA LEU A 160 14.94 -0.25 5.08
C LEU A 160 15.50 -1.06 3.91
N TYR A 161 16.02 -0.38 2.89
CA TYR A 161 16.94 -0.90 1.89
C TYR A 161 18.36 -0.43 2.18
N TYR A 162 19.37 -1.29 1.96
CA TYR A 162 20.76 -0.91 2.13
C TYR A 162 21.70 -1.72 1.21
N ASP A 163 22.83 -1.13 0.87
CA ASP A 163 23.89 -1.77 0.10
C ASP A 163 24.80 -2.57 1.04
N LYS A 164 24.70 -3.91 1.02
CA LYS A 164 25.51 -4.82 1.84
C LYS A 164 27.00 -4.72 1.58
N SER A 165 27.42 -4.17 0.43
CA SER A 165 28.82 -3.94 0.14
C SER A 165 29.40 -2.73 0.86
N VAL A 166 28.52 -1.88 1.43
CA VAL A 166 28.87 -0.63 2.13
C VAL A 166 28.51 -0.70 3.62
N ILE A 167 27.31 -1.21 3.93
CA ILE A 167 26.77 -1.28 5.28
C ILE A 167 26.73 -2.74 5.74
N GLY A 168 27.38 -3.04 6.87
CA GLY A 168 27.30 -4.35 7.51
C GLY A 168 25.88 -4.60 8.06
N THR A 169 25.44 -5.85 8.04
CA THR A 169 24.11 -6.24 8.56
C THR A 169 23.96 -5.99 10.06
N ASP A 170 25.07 -5.84 10.79
CA ASP A 170 25.12 -5.46 12.20
C ASP A 170 24.99 -3.94 12.43
N LYS A 171 24.82 -3.13 11.39
CA LYS A 171 24.75 -1.66 11.42
C LYS A 171 23.39 -1.09 11.02
N VAL A 172 22.39 -1.95 10.87
CA VAL A 172 21.04 -1.52 10.42
C VAL A 172 20.01 -1.50 11.56
N ASP A 173 20.39 -1.93 12.76
CA ASP A 173 19.45 -2.07 13.89
C ASP A 173 19.09 -0.72 14.53
N THR A 174 20.02 0.23 14.53
CA THR A 174 19.80 1.60 15.04
C THR A 174 20.07 2.64 13.96
N LEU A 175 19.30 3.73 13.95
CA LEU A 175 19.50 4.82 13.00
C LEU A 175 20.84 5.52 13.23
N ASP A 176 21.31 5.60 14.47
CA ASP A 176 22.62 6.16 14.82
C ASP A 176 23.75 5.36 14.16
N GLU A 177 23.80 4.05 14.35
CA GLU A 177 24.84 3.18 13.73
C GLU A 177 24.77 3.18 12.20
N LEU A 178 23.56 3.18 11.63
CA LEU A 178 23.36 3.24 10.19
C LEU A 178 23.89 4.55 9.59
N LEU A 179 23.56 5.68 10.22
CA LEU A 179 24.03 7.00 9.79
C LEU A 179 25.54 7.15 9.94
N ASP A 180 26.12 6.70 11.06
CA ASP A 180 27.55 6.73 11.31
C ASP A 180 28.31 5.85 10.31
N ALA A 181 27.82 4.64 10.02
CA ALA A 181 28.43 3.74 9.05
C ALA A 181 28.37 4.34 7.62
N ALA A 182 27.24 4.91 7.22
CA ALA A 182 27.12 5.60 5.95
C ALA A 182 28.05 6.81 5.85
N HIS A 183 28.15 7.62 6.91
CA HIS A 183 29.04 8.76 6.98
C HIS A 183 30.52 8.35 6.85
N ALA A 184 30.94 7.32 7.57
CA ALA A 184 32.30 6.78 7.51
C ALA A 184 32.66 6.25 6.11
N ALA A 185 31.67 5.74 5.38
CA ALA A 185 31.82 5.30 3.99
C ALA A 185 31.74 6.46 2.95
N GLY A 186 31.54 7.70 3.39
CA GLY A 186 31.31 8.85 2.51
C GLY A 186 29.99 8.78 1.73
N ARG A 187 29.00 8.05 2.27
CA ARG A 187 27.69 7.80 1.69
C ARG A 187 26.57 8.42 2.52
N LYS A 188 25.36 8.30 2.04
CA LYS A 188 24.14 8.88 2.63
C LYS A 188 23.07 7.83 2.91
N VAL A 189 22.19 8.17 3.88
CA VAL A 189 20.93 7.47 4.14
C VAL A 189 19.79 8.37 3.68
N HIS A 190 18.93 7.88 2.82
CA HIS A 190 17.83 8.63 2.22
C HIS A 190 16.52 8.33 2.95
N PHE A 191 15.81 9.38 3.41
CA PHE A 191 14.52 9.26 4.06
C PHE A 191 13.56 10.36 3.56
N LYS A 192 12.41 9.97 3.04
CA LYS A 192 11.39 10.89 2.51
C LYS A 192 10.56 11.50 3.62
N LEU A 193 11.16 12.40 4.40
CA LEU A 193 10.50 13.05 5.54
C LEU A 193 9.82 14.38 5.18
N ASN A 194 10.17 15.01 4.04
CA ASN A 194 9.60 16.29 3.62
C ASN A 194 8.43 16.07 2.67
N ASP A 195 7.37 16.85 2.84
CA ASP A 195 6.11 16.78 2.12
C ASP A 195 5.39 15.42 2.20
N ASP A 196 5.79 14.58 3.17
CA ASP A 196 5.19 13.26 3.34
C ASP A 196 4.94 12.92 4.83
N GLY A 197 3.70 13.14 5.26
CA GLY A 197 3.27 12.81 6.62
C GLY A 197 3.25 11.30 6.90
N TRP A 198 3.14 10.46 5.87
CA TRP A 198 3.13 9.00 6.03
C TRP A 198 4.49 8.48 6.52
N TYR A 199 5.60 8.95 5.90
CA TYR A 199 6.95 8.62 6.33
C TYR A 199 7.30 9.25 7.69
N LEU A 200 6.96 10.54 7.89
CA LEU A 200 7.29 11.26 9.12
C LEU A 200 6.58 10.70 10.35
N SER A 201 5.37 10.17 10.18
CA SER A 201 4.60 9.54 11.28
C SER A 201 5.36 8.43 11.98
N SER A 202 6.33 7.77 11.32
CA SER A 202 7.11 6.68 11.91
C SER A 202 7.87 7.09 13.18
N PHE A 203 8.26 8.35 13.29
CA PHE A 203 8.90 8.89 14.48
C PHE A 203 7.93 9.11 15.64
N PHE A 204 6.71 9.61 15.35
CA PHE A 204 5.69 9.80 16.39
C PHE A 204 5.17 8.46 16.90
N PHE A 205 4.98 7.49 16.03
CA PHE A 205 4.51 6.16 16.40
C PHE A 205 5.54 5.30 17.13
N ALA A 206 6.80 5.77 17.25
CA ALA A 206 7.78 5.17 18.15
C ALA A 206 7.35 5.23 19.62
N TYR A 207 6.43 6.13 19.97
CA TYR A 207 5.64 6.08 21.20
C TYR A 207 4.26 5.51 20.91
N PRO A 208 3.91 4.33 21.46
CA PRO A 208 2.58 3.71 21.24
C PRO A 208 1.41 4.58 21.69
N GLU A 209 1.64 5.46 22.67
CA GLU A 209 0.61 6.35 23.25
C GLU A 209 0.32 7.57 22.38
N LEU A 210 1.25 7.96 21.49
CA LEU A 210 1.00 9.04 20.53
C LEU A 210 0.11 8.54 19.41
N GLY A 211 -0.97 9.24 19.15
CA GLY A 211 -1.93 8.82 18.13
C GLY A 211 -3.06 9.82 17.99
N TYR A 212 -4.10 9.34 17.36
CA TYR A 212 -5.34 10.08 17.12
C TYR A 212 -6.53 9.14 17.14
N ASP A 213 -7.70 9.69 17.46
CA ASP A 213 -9.01 9.06 17.33
C ASP A 213 -9.89 9.92 16.44
N VAL A 214 -10.60 9.30 15.51
CA VAL A 214 -11.50 9.99 14.58
C VAL A 214 -12.93 9.54 14.86
N THR A 215 -13.83 10.51 15.03
CA THR A 215 -15.25 10.24 15.19
C THR A 215 -15.99 10.49 13.88
N TYR A 216 -16.94 9.62 13.58
CA TYR A 216 -17.75 9.64 12.37
C TYR A 216 -19.24 9.68 12.73
N ASP A 217 -20.06 10.32 11.88
CA ASP A 217 -21.52 10.19 11.95
C ASP A 217 -22.01 8.91 11.25
N GLU A 218 -23.34 8.70 11.25
CA GLU A 218 -23.97 7.53 10.63
C GLU A 218 -23.73 7.40 9.11
N SER A 219 -23.35 8.50 8.46
CA SER A 219 -22.99 8.52 7.02
C SER A 219 -21.49 8.35 6.75
N MET A 220 -20.70 8.02 7.78
CA MET A 220 -19.23 7.91 7.74
C MET A 220 -18.50 9.23 7.44
N LYS A 221 -19.16 10.36 7.65
CA LYS A 221 -18.53 11.68 7.59
C LYS A 221 -17.80 11.95 8.90
N GLU A 222 -16.55 12.38 8.81
CA GLU A 222 -15.74 12.80 9.95
C GLU A 222 -16.41 13.98 10.68
N THR A 223 -16.55 13.87 11.99
CA THR A 223 -17.20 14.86 12.87
C THR A 223 -16.27 15.38 13.95
N GLY A 224 -15.12 14.76 14.18
CA GLY A 224 -14.12 15.22 15.13
C GLY A 224 -12.86 14.38 15.10
N VAL A 225 -11.76 15.00 15.50
CA VAL A 225 -10.45 14.37 15.65
C VAL A 225 -9.89 14.73 17.02
N ASP A 226 -9.49 13.71 17.78
CA ASP A 226 -8.67 13.86 18.98
C ASP A 226 -7.26 13.37 18.69
N ILE A 227 -6.27 14.24 18.78
CA ILE A 227 -4.86 13.96 18.50
C ILE A 227 -3.98 14.50 19.61
N ASN A 228 -3.07 13.68 20.14
CA ASN A 228 -2.32 13.96 21.35
C ASN A 228 -0.83 14.20 21.14
N TYR A 229 -0.40 14.66 19.96
CA TYR A 229 1.04 14.84 19.66
C TYR A 229 1.72 15.98 20.41
N ASN A 230 0.98 16.95 20.93
CA ASN A 230 1.53 18.14 21.60
C ASN A 230 1.76 17.97 23.11
N ASN A 231 2.21 16.79 23.51
CA ASN A 231 2.58 16.45 24.89
C ASN A 231 4.10 16.25 25.04
N ALA A 232 4.57 15.85 26.24
CA ALA A 232 5.99 15.64 26.52
C ALA A 232 6.66 14.61 25.62
N GLN A 233 5.96 13.53 25.21
CA GLN A 233 6.48 12.52 24.30
C GLN A 233 6.63 13.08 22.88
N GLY A 234 5.67 13.85 22.38
CA GLY A 234 5.78 14.56 21.12
C GLY A 234 6.94 15.56 21.10
N LEU A 235 7.14 16.30 22.19
CA LEU A 235 8.32 17.18 22.33
C LEU A 235 9.64 16.39 22.28
N ALA A 236 9.68 15.21 22.89
CA ALA A 236 10.85 14.33 22.82
C ALA A 236 11.13 13.86 21.37
N VAL A 237 10.06 13.53 20.62
CA VAL A 237 10.18 13.20 19.19
C VAL A 237 10.73 14.39 18.39
N MET A 238 10.26 15.62 18.63
CA MET A 238 10.76 16.82 17.95
C MET A 238 12.26 17.05 18.23
N LYS A 239 12.72 16.84 19.46
CA LYS A 239 14.14 16.90 19.82
C LYS A 239 14.97 15.82 19.09
N ALA A 240 14.46 14.61 19.01
CA ALA A 240 15.11 13.55 18.25
C ALA A 240 15.19 13.90 16.75
N LEU A 241 14.14 14.49 16.18
CA LEU A 241 14.18 14.99 14.79
C LEU A 241 15.26 16.08 14.61
N VAL A 242 15.46 16.99 15.56
CA VAL A 242 16.59 17.96 15.50
C VAL A 242 17.92 17.21 15.40
N LYS A 243 18.15 16.21 16.26
CA LYS A 243 19.37 15.37 16.25
C LYS A 243 19.59 14.71 14.88
N TYR A 244 18.59 13.99 14.39
CA TYR A 244 18.75 13.19 13.17
C TYR A 244 18.81 14.06 11.91
N VAL A 245 17.99 15.09 11.80
CA VAL A 245 18.04 16.05 10.67
C VAL A 245 19.40 16.71 10.58
N ASN A 246 20.05 17.01 11.72
CA ASN A 246 21.38 17.62 11.74
C ASN A 246 22.50 16.66 11.32
N HIS A 247 22.26 15.34 11.32
CA HIS A 247 23.28 14.37 10.96
C HIS A 247 23.73 14.53 9.49
N PRO A 248 25.06 14.59 9.21
CA PRO A 248 25.58 14.90 7.88
C PRO A 248 25.29 13.80 6.83
N ALA A 249 25.06 12.57 7.28
CA ALA A 249 24.72 11.46 6.38
C ALA A 249 23.22 11.35 6.07
N LEU A 250 22.33 12.04 6.81
CA LEU A 250 20.89 12.00 6.50
C LEU A 250 20.54 12.96 5.37
N VAL A 251 19.94 12.41 4.30
CA VAL A 251 19.31 13.16 3.21
C VAL A 251 17.80 13.08 3.36
N ILE A 252 17.18 14.23 3.55
CA ILE A 252 15.73 14.35 3.58
C ILE A 252 15.22 14.58 2.16
N GLN A 253 14.29 13.74 1.72
CA GLN A 253 13.73 13.76 0.37
C GLN A 253 12.27 14.15 0.36
N THR A 254 11.81 14.63 -0.79
CA THR A 254 10.40 14.93 -1.12
C THR A 254 9.78 13.88 -2.04
N ASP A 255 10.59 13.00 -2.64
CA ASP A 255 10.18 12.10 -3.72
C ASP A 255 10.94 10.77 -3.65
N ASP A 256 10.24 9.65 -3.83
CA ASP A 256 10.81 8.29 -3.83
C ASP A 256 11.83 8.07 -4.96
N SER A 257 11.69 8.75 -6.09
CA SER A 257 12.64 8.68 -7.20
C SER A 257 14.06 9.13 -6.81
N LYS A 258 14.18 9.96 -5.77
CA LYS A 258 15.47 10.41 -5.23
C LYS A 258 16.27 9.27 -4.58
N LEU A 259 15.58 8.30 -3.95
CA LEU A 259 16.26 7.12 -3.43
C LEU A 259 16.85 6.27 -4.57
N ILE A 260 16.08 6.04 -5.63
CA ILE A 260 16.56 5.31 -6.81
C ILE A 260 17.74 6.04 -7.45
N ALA A 261 17.63 7.38 -7.60
CA ALA A 261 18.75 8.19 -8.10
C ALA A 261 19.99 8.11 -7.19
N GLY A 262 19.80 8.06 -5.85
CA GLY A 262 20.90 7.92 -4.88
C GLY A 262 21.64 6.59 -5.01
N PHE A 263 20.98 5.49 -5.34
CA PHE A 263 21.61 4.20 -5.63
C PHE A 263 22.16 4.09 -7.06
N THR A 264 21.77 5.01 -7.96
CA THR A 264 22.25 4.99 -9.35
C THR A 264 23.66 5.59 -9.42
N PRO A 265 24.65 4.89 -10.02
CA PRO A 265 25.97 5.45 -10.23
C PRO A 265 25.94 6.72 -11.11
N THR A 266 26.69 7.74 -10.72
CA THR A 266 26.94 8.92 -11.57
C THR A 266 27.81 8.54 -12.78
N ALA A 267 28.04 9.48 -13.69
CA ALA A 267 28.94 9.29 -14.83
C ALA A 267 30.38 8.95 -14.38
N GLU A 268 30.80 9.41 -13.22
CA GLU A 268 32.11 9.11 -12.61
C GLU A 268 32.10 7.80 -11.80
N GLY A 269 30.97 7.09 -11.74
CA GLY A 269 30.80 5.84 -11.02
C GLY A 269 30.58 6.01 -9.51
N THR A 270 30.32 7.24 -9.03
CA THR A 270 30.01 7.50 -7.63
C THR A 270 28.54 7.18 -7.34
N VAL A 271 28.29 6.49 -6.24
CA VAL A 271 26.94 6.20 -5.73
C VAL A 271 26.74 6.97 -4.42
N GLU A 272 25.67 7.72 -4.29
CA GLU A 272 25.41 8.57 -3.11
C GLU A 272 24.83 7.77 -1.96
N ALA A 273 23.78 6.97 -2.19
CA ALA A 273 23.08 6.27 -1.15
C ALA A 273 23.82 5.01 -0.70
N ALA A 274 23.93 4.81 0.62
CA ALA A 274 24.28 3.54 1.24
C ALA A 274 23.02 2.80 1.71
N ALA A 275 21.98 3.55 2.07
CA ALA A 275 20.70 3.01 2.52
C ALA A 275 19.58 4.02 2.26
N GLY A 276 18.34 3.55 2.38
CA GLY A 276 17.19 4.43 2.37
C GLY A 276 15.89 3.71 2.70
N VAL A 277 14.90 4.50 3.08
CA VAL A 277 13.58 4.02 3.50
C VAL A 277 12.61 4.09 2.33
N SER A 278 11.95 2.99 2.02
CA SER A 278 10.87 2.91 1.03
C SER A 278 9.99 1.68 1.30
N GLY A 279 9.07 1.37 0.40
CA GLY A 279 8.23 0.18 0.45
C GLY A 279 8.45 -0.77 -0.73
N THR A 280 7.58 -1.75 -0.87
CA THR A 280 7.64 -2.80 -1.91
C THR A 280 7.60 -2.25 -3.34
N TRP A 281 7.02 -1.07 -3.54
CA TRP A 281 6.91 -0.44 -4.87
C TRP A 281 8.24 -0.07 -5.53
N ASN A 282 9.33 0.06 -4.75
CA ASN A 282 10.68 0.34 -5.26
C ASN A 282 11.60 -0.90 -5.27
N ALA A 283 11.13 -2.06 -4.80
CA ALA A 283 11.95 -3.26 -4.63
C ALA A 283 12.68 -3.66 -5.92
N GLN A 284 11.96 -3.80 -7.03
CA GLN A 284 12.55 -4.20 -8.30
C GLN A 284 13.61 -3.22 -8.80
N ALA A 285 13.32 -1.91 -8.72
CA ALA A 285 14.26 -0.88 -9.17
C ALA A 285 15.55 -0.86 -8.32
N ILE A 286 15.44 -1.10 -7.01
CA ILE A 286 16.60 -1.17 -6.12
C ILE A 286 17.37 -2.49 -6.35
N GLU A 287 16.68 -3.60 -6.56
CA GLU A 287 17.30 -4.89 -6.89
C GLU A 287 18.07 -4.83 -8.21
N ASP A 288 17.52 -4.20 -9.23
CA ASP A 288 18.20 -4.00 -10.53
C ASP A 288 19.51 -3.20 -10.38
N LEU A 289 19.58 -2.29 -9.41
CA LEU A 289 20.77 -1.47 -9.13
C LEU A 289 21.82 -2.16 -8.25
N LEU A 290 21.36 -2.81 -7.18
CA LEU A 290 22.24 -3.40 -6.15
C LEU A 290 22.49 -4.90 -6.38
N GLY A 291 21.62 -5.60 -7.08
CA GLY A 291 21.71 -7.04 -7.31
C GLY A 291 21.85 -7.84 -6.01
N SER A 292 22.82 -8.72 -5.93
CA SER A 292 23.08 -9.52 -4.74
C SER A 292 23.52 -8.72 -3.49
N ASN A 293 23.87 -7.45 -3.68
CA ASN A 293 24.21 -6.55 -2.57
C ASN A 293 22.98 -5.86 -1.96
N MET A 294 21.79 -6.02 -2.55
CA MET A 294 20.57 -5.51 -1.91
C MET A 294 20.37 -6.17 -0.55
N GLY A 295 20.37 -5.37 0.48
CA GLY A 295 19.94 -5.73 1.84
C GLY A 295 18.60 -5.09 2.13
N VAL A 296 17.76 -5.79 2.88
CA VAL A 296 16.48 -5.30 3.38
C VAL A 296 16.37 -5.62 4.87
N ALA A 297 15.72 -4.74 5.62
CA ALA A 297 15.47 -4.91 7.05
C ALA A 297 14.23 -4.12 7.47
N LYS A 298 13.63 -4.45 8.62
CA LYS A 298 12.68 -3.53 9.25
C LYS A 298 13.35 -2.18 9.49
N LEU A 299 12.58 -1.13 9.73
CA LEU A 299 13.15 0.18 10.11
C LEU A 299 13.99 0.08 11.38
N PRO A 300 15.07 0.86 11.48
CA PRO A 300 15.92 0.90 12.67
C PRO A 300 15.18 1.46 13.89
N THR A 301 15.73 1.26 15.05
CA THR A 301 15.36 2.03 16.25
C THR A 301 15.98 3.43 16.19
N VAL A 302 15.37 4.37 16.90
CA VAL A 302 15.86 5.74 17.09
C VAL A 302 16.01 6.04 18.57
N GLU A 303 17.02 6.80 18.94
CA GLU A 303 17.17 7.26 20.32
C GLU A 303 16.27 8.46 20.58
N ILE A 304 15.30 8.31 21.49
CA ILE A 304 14.43 9.37 21.98
C ILE A 304 14.49 9.36 23.51
N ASP A 305 14.82 10.49 24.12
CA ASP A 305 15.00 10.63 25.59
C ASP A 305 15.99 9.61 26.19
N GLY A 306 17.06 9.29 25.45
CA GLY A 306 18.09 8.33 25.90
C GLY A 306 17.68 6.86 25.81
N GLU A 307 16.52 6.54 25.24
CA GLU A 307 16.04 5.19 25.03
C GLU A 307 15.93 4.87 23.54
N GLN A 308 16.31 3.64 23.17
CA GLN A 308 16.07 3.14 21.81
C GLN A 308 14.59 2.78 21.63
N LYS A 309 13.94 3.44 20.68
CA LYS A 309 12.53 3.22 20.33
C LYS A 309 12.41 2.77 18.88
N GLN A 310 11.61 1.73 18.63
CA GLN A 310 11.40 1.20 17.30
C GLN A 310 10.59 2.18 16.46
N LEU A 311 11.10 2.58 15.29
CA LEU A 311 10.31 3.29 14.29
C LEU A 311 9.13 2.42 13.89
N THR A 312 7.93 2.95 14.09
CA THR A 312 6.66 2.25 13.86
C THR A 312 5.93 2.90 12.71
N THR A 313 5.45 2.10 11.77
CA THR A 313 4.87 2.60 10.51
C THR A 313 3.35 2.40 10.46
N TYR A 314 2.73 2.93 9.42
CA TYR A 314 1.44 2.39 8.99
C TYR A 314 1.63 1.04 8.30
N MET A 315 0.67 0.15 8.48
CA MET A 315 0.43 -1.00 7.63
C MET A 315 -0.89 -0.80 6.91
N GLY A 316 -0.81 -0.59 5.62
CA GLY A 316 -1.97 -0.40 4.75
C GLY A 316 -2.18 -1.60 3.84
N CYS A 317 -3.39 -1.64 3.28
CA CYS A 317 -3.77 -2.59 2.25
C CYS A 317 -4.15 -1.82 0.98
N LYS A 318 -3.82 -2.37 -0.18
CA LYS A 318 -4.47 -1.98 -1.42
C LYS A 318 -5.76 -2.77 -1.53
N LEU A 319 -6.84 -2.08 -1.76
CA LEU A 319 -8.19 -2.63 -1.83
C LEU A 319 -8.77 -2.40 -3.23
N ILE A 320 -9.61 -3.30 -3.69
CA ILE A 320 -10.40 -3.12 -4.91
C ILE A 320 -11.86 -2.90 -4.53
N GLY A 321 -12.38 -1.72 -4.86
CA GLY A 321 -13.77 -1.32 -4.65
C GLY A 321 -14.61 -1.49 -5.91
N VAL A 322 -15.91 -1.66 -5.69
CA VAL A 322 -16.94 -1.58 -6.73
C VAL A 322 -17.74 -0.31 -6.50
N ASN A 323 -17.90 0.50 -7.55
CA ASN A 323 -18.62 1.76 -7.47
C ASN A 323 -20.12 1.50 -7.19
N GLY A 324 -20.63 2.15 -6.14
CA GLY A 324 -22.03 2.12 -5.76
C GLY A 324 -23.01 2.58 -6.86
N TYR A 325 -22.54 3.37 -7.81
CA TYR A 325 -23.32 3.89 -8.96
C TYR A 325 -23.10 3.10 -10.25
N SER A 326 -22.26 2.06 -10.27
CA SER A 326 -22.08 1.21 -11.45
C SER A 326 -23.42 0.66 -11.96
N GLN A 327 -23.62 0.74 -13.25
CA GLN A 327 -24.80 0.17 -13.91
C GLN A 327 -24.69 -1.36 -14.05
N ASN A 328 -23.48 -1.90 -13.93
CA ASN A 328 -23.16 -3.31 -14.02
C ASN A 328 -22.64 -3.89 -12.69
N LYS A 329 -23.20 -3.45 -11.54
CA LYS A 329 -22.68 -3.81 -10.20
C LYS A 329 -22.40 -5.30 -10.02
N GLY A 330 -23.30 -6.18 -10.44
CA GLY A 330 -23.13 -7.62 -10.32
C GLY A 330 -21.89 -8.14 -11.06
N GLU A 331 -21.63 -7.64 -12.26
CA GLU A 331 -20.46 -8.02 -13.05
C GLU A 331 -19.17 -7.33 -12.52
N ALA A 332 -19.29 -6.10 -12.02
CA ALA A 332 -18.19 -5.40 -11.36
C ALA A 332 -17.73 -6.14 -10.10
N HIS A 333 -18.65 -6.67 -9.28
CA HIS A 333 -18.30 -7.52 -8.13
C HIS A 333 -17.59 -8.81 -8.55
N LYS A 334 -18.06 -9.48 -9.60
CA LYS A 334 -17.40 -10.70 -10.11
C LYS A 334 -16.00 -10.41 -10.63
N LEU A 335 -15.82 -9.27 -11.35
CA LEU A 335 -14.51 -8.84 -11.81
C LEU A 335 -13.59 -8.48 -10.64
N ALA A 336 -14.07 -7.72 -9.66
CA ALA A 336 -13.28 -7.37 -8.48
C ALA A 336 -12.83 -8.61 -7.69
N GLN A 337 -13.72 -9.58 -7.50
CA GLN A 337 -13.39 -10.87 -6.88
C GLN A 337 -12.37 -11.66 -7.71
N TRP A 338 -12.47 -11.64 -9.06
CA TRP A 338 -11.49 -12.25 -9.95
C TRP A 338 -10.12 -11.58 -9.80
N LEU A 339 -10.05 -10.25 -9.86
CA LEU A 339 -8.81 -9.49 -9.76
C LEU A 339 -8.07 -9.67 -8.43
N THR A 340 -8.78 -10.16 -7.39
CA THR A 340 -8.25 -10.38 -6.04
C THR A 340 -8.24 -11.86 -5.62
N ASN A 341 -8.50 -12.79 -6.55
CA ASN A 341 -8.43 -14.21 -6.24
C ASN A 341 -6.98 -14.69 -6.07
N GLU A 342 -6.81 -15.91 -5.59
CA GLU A 342 -5.51 -16.54 -5.33
C GLU A 342 -4.55 -16.43 -6.53
N ALA A 343 -5.00 -16.83 -7.74
CA ALA A 343 -4.15 -16.81 -8.93
C ALA A 343 -3.70 -15.39 -9.32
N ASN A 344 -4.59 -14.40 -9.19
CA ASN A 344 -4.26 -13.02 -9.53
C ASN A 344 -3.46 -12.30 -8.45
N GLN A 345 -3.59 -12.67 -7.17
CA GLN A 345 -2.67 -12.18 -6.13
C GLN A 345 -1.26 -12.79 -6.30
N MET A 346 -1.14 -14.08 -6.65
CA MET A 346 0.15 -14.68 -7.01
C MET A 346 0.78 -13.98 -8.22
N LYS A 347 0.01 -13.76 -9.30
CA LYS A 347 0.48 -13.00 -10.47
C LYS A 347 0.95 -11.60 -10.09
N ARG A 348 0.26 -10.91 -9.19
CA ARG A 348 0.63 -9.59 -8.70
C ARG A 348 1.94 -9.62 -7.93
N PHE A 349 2.15 -10.63 -7.08
CA PHE A 349 3.43 -10.87 -6.42
C PHE A 349 4.56 -11.12 -7.44
N GLU A 350 4.35 -12.05 -8.39
CA GLU A 350 5.37 -12.40 -9.39
C GLU A 350 5.73 -11.24 -10.32
N THR A 351 4.77 -10.34 -10.59
CA THR A 351 4.96 -9.21 -11.53
C THR A 351 5.44 -7.94 -10.85
N ARG A 352 4.99 -7.71 -9.60
CA ARG A 352 5.17 -6.43 -8.89
C ARG A 352 5.88 -6.57 -7.54
N GLY A 353 6.09 -7.79 -7.04
CA GLY A 353 6.65 -8.04 -5.72
C GLY A 353 5.74 -7.62 -4.56
N PHE A 354 4.43 -7.41 -4.81
CA PHE A 354 3.50 -6.96 -3.77
C PHE A 354 3.08 -8.12 -2.86
N GLY A 355 3.12 -7.88 -1.55
CA GLY A 355 2.72 -8.85 -0.53
C GLY A 355 1.22 -9.18 -0.61
N PRO A 356 0.87 -10.46 -0.76
CA PRO A 356 -0.52 -10.87 -0.93
C PRO A 356 -1.30 -10.83 0.38
N SER A 357 -2.57 -10.41 0.32
CA SER A 357 -3.53 -10.57 1.42
C SER A 357 -4.09 -12.00 1.51
N ASN A 358 -4.05 -12.77 0.42
CA ASN A 358 -4.54 -14.15 0.36
C ASN A 358 -3.64 -15.10 1.14
N LYS A 359 -4.22 -15.84 2.11
CA LYS A 359 -3.49 -16.74 3.02
C LYS A 359 -2.72 -17.85 2.31
N THR A 360 -3.30 -18.44 1.26
CA THR A 360 -2.65 -19.51 0.49
C THR A 360 -1.44 -18.97 -0.26
N VAL A 361 -1.59 -17.81 -0.89
CA VAL A 361 -0.49 -17.17 -1.63
C VAL A 361 0.62 -16.74 -0.65
N ALA A 362 0.25 -16.11 0.47
CA ALA A 362 1.21 -15.69 1.50
C ALA A 362 2.02 -16.86 2.08
N ALA A 363 1.40 -18.05 2.19
CA ALA A 363 2.05 -19.26 2.68
C ALA A 363 2.84 -20.04 1.60
N SER A 364 2.84 -19.58 0.34
CA SER A 364 3.60 -20.25 -0.72
C SER A 364 5.11 -20.08 -0.53
N ASP A 365 5.90 -21.08 -0.97
CA ASP A 365 7.36 -21.01 -0.87
C ASP A 365 7.96 -19.77 -1.56
N ALA A 366 7.35 -19.32 -2.65
CA ALA A 366 7.79 -18.15 -3.40
C ALA A 366 7.70 -16.86 -2.57
N VAL A 367 6.59 -16.68 -1.85
CA VAL A 367 6.34 -15.50 -1.01
C VAL A 367 7.07 -15.60 0.33
N ALA A 368 7.00 -16.78 0.98
CA ALA A 368 7.57 -17.00 2.31
C ALA A 368 9.11 -16.89 2.35
N ASN A 369 9.79 -17.13 1.22
CA ASN A 369 11.26 -17.01 1.11
C ASN A 369 11.72 -15.71 0.43
N ASP A 370 10.81 -14.81 0.10
CA ASP A 370 11.16 -13.52 -0.48
C ASP A 370 11.74 -12.58 0.60
N PRO A 371 12.96 -12.03 0.41
CA PRO A 371 13.60 -11.20 1.44
C PRO A 371 12.86 -9.87 1.66
N VAL A 372 12.23 -9.31 0.63
CA VAL A 372 11.47 -8.05 0.72
C VAL A 372 10.21 -8.29 1.56
N ILE A 373 9.48 -9.36 1.29
CA ILE A 373 8.30 -9.72 2.09
C ILE A 373 8.69 -10.08 3.52
N SER A 374 9.84 -10.73 3.74
CA SER A 374 10.34 -10.95 5.09
C SER A 374 10.55 -9.64 5.87
N ALA A 375 11.15 -8.63 5.24
CA ALA A 375 11.32 -7.31 5.87
C ALA A 375 9.97 -6.61 6.14
N VAL A 376 8.99 -6.75 5.24
CA VAL A 376 7.60 -6.29 5.46
C VAL A 376 6.99 -6.96 6.68
N MET A 377 7.13 -8.28 6.80
CA MET A 377 6.58 -9.05 7.95
C MET A 377 7.28 -8.70 9.27
N ASP A 378 8.58 -8.45 9.25
CA ASP A 378 9.32 -7.99 10.42
C ASP A 378 8.87 -6.59 10.85
N GLN A 379 8.64 -5.69 9.89
CA GLN A 379 8.13 -4.35 10.17
C GLN A 379 6.66 -4.36 10.61
N ALA A 380 5.86 -5.31 10.12
CA ALA A 380 4.44 -5.45 10.49
C ALA A 380 4.22 -5.59 12.00
N GLN A 381 5.18 -6.19 12.72
CA GLN A 381 5.16 -6.29 14.18
C GLN A 381 5.25 -4.91 14.87
N PHE A 382 5.73 -3.91 14.14
CA PHE A 382 5.89 -2.53 14.56
C PHE A 382 5.13 -1.61 13.60
N SER A 383 3.84 -1.85 13.46
CA SER A 383 2.98 -1.07 12.59
C SER A 383 1.61 -0.81 13.21
N ARG A 384 0.92 0.17 12.66
CA ARG A 384 -0.48 0.51 12.97
C ARG A 384 -1.31 0.37 11.71
N ALA A 385 -2.55 -0.07 11.86
CA ALA A 385 -3.47 -0.12 10.73
C ALA A 385 -3.63 1.28 10.09
N GLN A 386 -3.48 1.35 8.79
CA GLN A 386 -3.78 2.54 8.01
C GLN A 386 -5.29 2.59 7.75
N LYS A 387 -6.03 2.95 8.80
CA LYS A 387 -7.49 3.01 8.81
C LYS A 387 -7.94 4.19 9.67
N SER A 388 -9.02 4.85 9.27
CA SER A 388 -9.56 6.00 10.03
C SER A 388 -8.51 7.09 10.28
N VAL A 389 -7.70 7.42 9.28
CA VAL A 389 -6.75 8.53 9.36
C VAL A 389 -7.54 9.84 9.22
N PRO A 390 -7.26 10.88 10.05
CA PRO A 390 -7.95 12.16 9.94
C PRO A 390 -7.84 12.76 8.54
N GLY A 391 -8.91 13.34 8.03
CA GLY A 391 -8.95 13.91 6.68
C GLY A 391 -7.90 14.98 6.42
N ASN A 392 -7.51 15.72 7.46
CA ASN A 392 -6.49 16.77 7.41
C ASN A 392 -5.11 16.33 7.93
N TYR A 393 -4.81 15.03 7.98
CA TYR A 393 -3.58 14.54 8.62
C TYR A 393 -2.32 14.75 7.77
N TRP A 394 -2.37 14.37 6.51
CA TRP A 394 -1.17 14.19 5.68
C TRP A 394 -0.41 15.49 5.41
N THR A 395 -1.12 16.55 5.02
CA THR A 395 -0.50 17.84 4.65
C THR A 395 0.22 18.52 5.81
N PRO A 396 -0.41 18.71 7.01
CA PRO A 396 0.30 19.30 8.14
C PRO A 396 1.47 18.45 8.64
N MET A 397 1.31 17.11 8.65
CA MET A 397 2.40 16.21 9.04
C MET A 397 3.58 16.32 8.07
N GLY A 398 3.34 16.32 6.76
CA GLY A 398 4.39 16.45 5.76
C GLY A 398 5.12 17.80 5.85
N ALA A 399 4.41 18.86 6.18
CA ALA A 399 4.98 20.20 6.32
C ALA A 399 5.78 20.41 7.62
N LEU A 400 5.61 19.55 8.63
CA LEU A 400 6.23 19.72 9.95
C LEU A 400 7.76 19.79 9.90
N ILE A 401 8.40 19.06 8.99
CA ILE A 401 9.86 18.99 8.90
C ILE A 401 10.49 20.17 8.14
N THR A 402 9.70 20.94 7.39
CA THR A 402 10.21 22.05 6.56
C THR A 402 11.02 23.07 7.35
N PRO A 403 10.55 23.60 8.50
CA PRO A 403 11.36 24.55 9.27
C PRO A 403 12.65 23.95 9.85
N PHE A 404 12.74 22.62 10.01
CA PHE A 404 14.00 21.97 10.42
C PHE A 404 15.02 22.00 9.28
N ILE A 405 14.58 21.76 8.06
CA ILE A 405 15.43 21.81 6.85
C ILE A 405 15.96 23.23 6.67
N GLU A 406 15.09 24.25 6.75
CA GLU A 406 15.45 25.65 6.61
C GLU A 406 16.49 26.07 7.68
N ARG A 407 16.30 25.66 8.94
CA ARG A 407 17.26 25.94 10.01
C ARG A 407 18.58 25.17 9.86
N LYS A 408 18.55 23.93 9.32
CA LYS A 408 19.78 23.19 8.98
C LYS A 408 20.59 23.94 7.92
N GLU A 409 19.94 24.39 6.84
CA GLU A 409 20.59 25.17 5.77
C GLU A 409 21.17 26.50 6.29
N ALA A 410 20.48 27.13 7.23
CA ALA A 410 20.94 28.34 7.90
C ALA A 410 22.01 28.09 9.00
N GLY A 411 22.33 26.84 9.32
CA GLY A 411 23.28 26.49 10.42
C GLY A 411 22.75 26.82 11.81
N THR A 412 21.44 26.87 12.00
CA THR A 412 20.77 27.26 13.27
C THR A 412 19.84 26.20 13.84
N LEU A 413 19.87 24.99 13.30
CA LEU A 413 18.96 23.91 13.71
C LEU A 413 19.11 23.55 15.20
N ASP A 414 20.35 23.51 15.72
CA ASP A 414 20.63 23.21 17.12
C ASP A 414 20.18 24.32 18.09
N ASN A 415 19.75 25.47 17.57
CA ASN A 415 19.28 26.60 18.39
C ASN A 415 17.78 26.51 18.71
N TYR A 416 17.08 25.45 18.30
CA TYR A 416 15.69 25.27 18.70
C TYR A 416 15.55 25.18 20.21
N THR A 417 14.67 25.98 20.77
CA THR A 417 14.25 25.86 22.16
C THR A 417 13.06 24.90 22.29
N ASP A 418 12.87 24.33 23.47
CA ASP A 418 11.71 23.48 23.76
C ASP A 418 10.38 24.24 23.50
N ALA A 419 10.33 25.54 23.77
CA ALA A 419 9.15 26.36 23.52
C ALA A 419 8.83 26.49 22.03
N GLU A 420 9.82 26.72 21.17
CA GLU A 420 9.61 26.78 19.71
C GLU A 420 9.19 25.42 19.14
N LEU A 421 9.76 24.31 19.62
CA LEU A 421 9.33 22.97 19.21
C LEU A 421 7.90 22.67 19.67
N GLN A 422 7.52 23.12 20.88
CA GLN A 422 6.15 22.98 21.37
C GLN A 422 5.16 23.81 20.56
N GLU A 423 5.52 25.02 20.15
CA GLU A 423 4.68 25.85 19.26
C GLU A 423 4.41 25.17 17.91
N LEU A 424 5.43 24.48 17.33
CA LEU A 424 5.24 23.69 16.10
C LEU A 424 4.27 22.52 16.32
N LEU A 425 4.37 21.83 17.46
CA LEU A 425 3.44 20.74 17.81
C LEU A 425 2.01 21.23 18.03
N ASP A 426 1.84 22.35 18.74
CA ASP A 426 0.52 22.94 18.99
C ASP A 426 -0.14 23.37 17.67
N ALA A 427 0.66 23.94 16.75
CA ALA A 427 0.19 24.28 15.41
C ALA A 427 -0.21 23.05 14.60
N LEU A 428 0.60 21.99 14.65
CA LEU A 428 0.31 20.70 13.98
C LEU A 428 -1.02 20.13 14.46
N VAL A 429 -1.18 19.95 15.77
CA VAL A 429 -2.41 19.41 16.38
C VAL A 429 -3.62 20.25 16.00
N SER A 430 -3.50 21.60 16.09
CA SER A 430 -4.57 22.52 15.72
C SER A 430 -4.96 22.44 14.23
N GLN A 431 -4.04 22.13 13.34
CA GLN A 431 -4.32 21.98 11.90
C GLN A 431 -4.98 20.64 11.57
N ILE A 432 -4.58 19.56 12.24
CA ILE A 432 -5.16 18.23 12.02
C ILE A 432 -6.56 18.14 12.63
N ALA A 433 -6.80 18.73 13.80
CA ALA A 433 -8.07 18.68 14.51
C ALA A 433 -9.17 19.62 13.93
N LYS A 434 -8.92 20.31 12.81
CA LYS A 434 -9.90 21.17 12.11
C LYS A 434 -10.82 20.37 11.21
#